data_e9965d4fee34bb1d7c1dd41cd04fc892
#
_entry.id   e9965d4fee34bb1d7c1dd41cd04fc892
#
_cell.length_a   1.000
_cell.length_b   1.000
_cell.length_c   1.000
_cell.angle_alpha   90.00
_cell.angle_beta   90.00
_cell.angle_gamma   90.00
#
_symmetry.space_group_name_H-M   'P 1'
#
loop_
_entity.id
_entity.type
_entity.pdbx_description
1 polymer ?
#
loop_
_entity_poly.entity_id
_entity_poly.type
_entity_poly.pdbx_seq_one_letter_code
_entity_poly.pdbx_strand_id
1 'polypeptide(L)'
;MTDCLLLFSGGLDSMLAAAKLVCSGNRVHLLCCNNGSIVHEEIFQHGVKRLQNRFGDKVQFEGVVSTMSLMHRMRIKMDTLTLRRATGLYPDIRYAQLQCTLCQTCMWVEAIAVAKARGYTCVASGYKHNDDFCTGHVRYKRFVQTICAREQVDLAMPLFTADVCTDEELLWHNIMPHVYEPKCSLGLPCPRITADEIDQIIKYIEENVDIHDMICEQCRHYKVIPEIGTESLLSIDYPTNPEGGLY
;
A
#
# COMPACT_ATOMS: atom_id res chain seq x y z
N MET A 1 -17.28 4.50 -17.39
CA MET A 1 -15.89 4.68 -16.95
C MET A 1 -15.94 4.56 -15.44
N THR A 2 -15.18 3.63 -14.84
CA THR A 2 -15.17 3.38 -13.42
C THR A 2 -14.01 4.13 -12.78
N ASP A 3 -14.24 4.79 -11.66
CA ASP A 3 -13.17 5.43 -10.89
C ASP A 3 -12.50 4.38 -10.00
N CYS A 4 -11.18 4.22 -10.18
CA CYS A 4 -10.37 3.22 -9.49
C CYS A 4 -9.20 3.89 -8.77
N LEU A 5 -9.10 3.71 -7.45
CA LEU A 5 -7.99 4.20 -6.65
C LEU A 5 -6.83 3.20 -6.67
N LEU A 6 -5.67 3.62 -7.14
CA LEU A 6 -4.48 2.80 -7.23
C LEU A 6 -3.47 3.16 -6.15
N LEU A 7 -3.06 2.19 -5.34
CA LEU A 7 -1.87 2.29 -4.51
C LEU A 7 -0.65 2.47 -5.41
N PHE A 8 -0.07 3.67 -5.38
CA PHE A 8 0.94 4.10 -6.32
C PHE A 8 2.27 4.40 -5.61
N SER A 9 3.29 3.63 -5.93
CA SER A 9 4.64 3.82 -5.38
C SER A 9 5.57 4.68 -6.25
N GLY A 10 5.16 4.97 -7.49
CA GLY A 10 6.05 5.58 -8.49
C GLY A 10 6.99 4.59 -9.18
N GLY A 11 7.10 3.36 -8.70
CA GLY A 11 7.88 2.29 -9.32
C GLY A 11 7.23 1.73 -10.59
N LEU A 12 8.01 0.99 -11.37
CA LEU A 12 7.62 0.50 -12.71
C LEU A 12 6.33 -0.33 -12.69
N ASP A 13 6.17 -1.21 -11.72
CA ASP A 13 4.99 -2.07 -11.63
C ASP A 13 3.72 -1.26 -11.34
N SER A 14 3.78 -0.25 -10.47
CA SER A 14 2.63 0.62 -10.21
C SER A 14 2.29 1.51 -11.41
N MET A 15 3.29 1.94 -12.18
CA MET A 15 3.08 2.66 -13.44
C MET A 15 2.42 1.78 -14.51
N LEU A 16 2.85 0.53 -14.65
CA LEU A 16 2.26 -0.42 -15.58
C LEU A 16 0.83 -0.77 -15.16
N ALA A 17 0.57 -0.96 -13.88
CA ALA A 17 -0.78 -1.19 -13.36
C ALA A 17 -1.72 -0.02 -13.71
N ALA A 18 -1.27 1.23 -13.53
CA ALA A 18 -2.02 2.41 -13.93
C ALA A 18 -2.33 2.41 -15.43
N ALA A 19 -1.34 2.14 -16.28
CA ALA A 19 -1.51 2.09 -17.72
C ALA A 19 -2.56 1.02 -18.14
N LYS A 20 -2.46 -0.19 -17.59
CA LYS A 20 -3.42 -1.28 -17.86
C LYS A 20 -4.84 -0.92 -17.42
N LEU A 21 -5.01 -0.32 -16.26
CA LEU A 21 -6.31 0.14 -15.77
C LEU A 21 -6.92 1.20 -16.68
N VAL A 22 -6.14 2.21 -17.10
CA VAL A 22 -6.62 3.23 -18.04
C VAL A 22 -7.00 2.62 -19.39
N CYS A 23 -6.18 1.72 -19.92
CA CYS A 23 -6.48 1.03 -21.20
C CYS A 23 -7.71 0.12 -21.10
N SER A 24 -8.05 -0.36 -19.91
CA SER A 24 -9.28 -1.11 -19.64
C SER A 24 -10.52 -0.21 -19.44
N GLY A 25 -10.38 1.10 -19.65
CA GLY A 25 -11.50 2.05 -19.62
C GLY A 25 -11.79 2.69 -18.26
N ASN A 26 -10.87 2.57 -17.30
CA ASN A 26 -11.01 3.21 -16.00
C ASN A 26 -10.42 4.62 -15.98
N ARG A 27 -10.94 5.47 -15.10
CA ARG A 27 -10.23 6.64 -14.59
C ARG A 27 -9.44 6.22 -13.37
N VAL A 28 -8.16 6.54 -13.33
CA VAL A 28 -7.24 6.07 -12.28
C VAL A 28 -6.84 7.22 -11.38
N HIS A 29 -7.10 7.05 -10.09
CA HIS A 29 -6.73 7.98 -9.04
C HIS A 29 -5.51 7.42 -8.29
N LEU A 30 -4.39 8.13 -8.34
CA LEU A 30 -3.12 7.68 -7.77
C LEU A 30 -3.01 8.12 -6.31
N LEU A 31 -2.94 7.17 -5.40
CA LEU A 31 -2.72 7.41 -3.97
C LEU A 31 -1.34 6.90 -3.57
N CYS A 32 -0.48 7.80 -3.11
CA CYS A 32 0.79 7.42 -2.50
C CYS A 32 0.62 7.24 -0.99
N CYS A 33 1.27 6.22 -0.44
CA CYS A 33 1.32 5.99 1.00
C CYS A 33 2.76 6.18 1.49
N ASN A 34 2.94 7.01 2.52
CA ASN A 34 4.22 7.17 3.20
C ASN A 34 4.13 6.54 4.61
N ASN A 35 4.99 5.57 4.84
CA ASN A 35 5.12 4.87 6.11
C ASN A 35 6.31 5.36 6.96
N GLY A 36 6.91 6.50 6.58
CA GLY A 36 8.10 7.07 7.22
C GLY A 36 9.41 6.38 6.86
N SER A 37 9.40 5.39 5.97
CA SER A 37 10.60 4.64 5.57
C SER A 37 10.85 4.65 4.06
N ILE A 38 10.12 5.46 3.31
CA ILE A 38 10.29 5.59 1.86
C ILE A 38 11.40 6.61 1.61
N VAL A 39 12.38 6.19 0.83
CA VAL A 39 13.47 7.03 0.35
C VAL A 39 13.11 7.53 -1.05
N HIS A 40 13.35 8.82 -1.33
CA HIS A 40 13.14 9.45 -2.64
C HIS A 40 11.67 9.69 -3.02
N GLU A 41 10.99 10.55 -2.28
CA GLU A 41 9.60 10.97 -2.57
C GLU A 41 9.42 11.60 -3.96
N GLU A 42 10.46 12.22 -4.53
CA GLU A 42 10.43 12.80 -5.86
C GLU A 42 10.07 11.79 -6.95
N ILE A 43 10.31 10.50 -6.71
CA ILE A 43 9.99 9.43 -7.66
C ILE A 43 8.47 9.37 -7.90
N PHE A 44 7.64 9.60 -6.87
CA PHE A 44 6.19 9.64 -7.02
C PHE A 44 5.77 10.73 -8.01
N GLN A 45 6.31 11.93 -7.85
CA GLN A 45 5.96 13.07 -8.70
C GLN A 45 6.38 12.85 -10.16
N HIS A 46 7.54 12.24 -10.39
CA HIS A 46 7.97 11.89 -11.74
C HIS A 46 7.05 10.84 -12.38
N GLY A 47 6.69 9.80 -11.65
CA GLY A 47 5.74 8.79 -12.11
C GLY A 47 4.37 9.38 -12.43
N VAL A 48 3.82 10.22 -11.55
CA VAL A 48 2.55 10.93 -11.76
C VAL A 48 2.59 11.77 -13.04
N LYS A 49 3.61 12.63 -13.20
CA LYS A 49 3.75 13.47 -14.39
C LYS A 49 3.82 12.65 -15.68
N ARG A 50 4.55 11.56 -15.71
CA ARG A 50 4.64 10.67 -16.88
C ARG A 50 3.29 10.07 -17.26
N LEU A 51 2.55 9.57 -16.28
CA LEU A 51 1.22 9.01 -16.51
C LEU A 51 0.23 10.10 -16.98
N GLN A 52 0.24 11.27 -16.35
CA GLN A 52 -0.60 12.40 -16.76
C GLN A 52 -0.26 12.90 -18.15
N ASN A 53 1.02 13.00 -18.50
CA ASN A 53 1.45 13.38 -19.87
C ASN A 53 0.97 12.37 -20.92
N ARG A 54 0.89 11.07 -20.56
CA ARG A 54 0.48 10.00 -21.47
C ARG A 54 -1.02 9.86 -21.59
N PHE A 55 -1.76 9.99 -20.49
CA PHE A 55 -3.18 9.64 -20.41
C PHE A 55 -4.10 10.83 -20.10
N GLY A 56 -3.54 12.01 -19.87
CA GLY A 56 -4.29 13.24 -19.61
C GLY A 56 -5.16 13.13 -18.34
N ASP A 57 -6.38 13.57 -18.46
CA ASP A 57 -7.42 13.63 -17.43
C ASP A 57 -7.90 12.27 -16.91
N LYS A 58 -7.52 11.18 -17.59
CA LYS A 58 -7.80 9.82 -17.12
C LYS A 58 -6.96 9.40 -15.93
N VAL A 59 -5.90 10.16 -15.60
CA VAL A 59 -5.03 9.92 -14.45
C VAL A 59 -5.03 11.16 -13.57
N GLN A 60 -5.51 10.99 -12.35
CA GLN A 60 -5.54 12.03 -11.34
C GLN A 60 -4.64 11.65 -10.16
N PHE A 61 -4.05 12.63 -9.50
CA PHE A 61 -3.26 12.43 -8.30
C PHE A 61 -4.10 12.83 -7.09
N GLU A 62 -4.40 11.89 -6.22
CA GLU A 62 -5.18 12.13 -4.99
C GLU A 62 -4.32 12.74 -3.87
N GLY A 63 -3.03 12.44 -3.85
CA GLY A 63 -2.11 12.94 -2.85
C GLY A 63 -1.27 11.86 -2.20
N VAL A 64 -0.63 12.25 -1.09
CA VAL A 64 0.20 11.37 -0.26
C VAL A 64 -0.44 11.27 1.12
N VAL A 65 -0.73 10.06 1.56
CA VAL A 65 -1.25 9.78 2.91
C VAL A 65 -0.18 9.19 3.80
N SER A 66 -0.15 9.58 5.07
CA SER A 66 0.74 8.98 6.04
C SER A 66 0.09 7.75 6.68
N THR A 67 0.74 6.60 6.56
CA THR A 67 0.31 5.38 7.26
C THR A 67 0.96 5.22 8.65
N MET A 68 1.75 6.21 9.11
CA MET A 68 2.53 6.11 10.35
C MET A 68 1.66 5.89 11.59
N SER A 69 0.55 6.59 11.69
CA SER A 69 -0.39 6.46 12.83
C SER A 69 -0.98 5.04 12.90
N LEU A 70 -1.42 4.50 11.76
CA LEU A 70 -1.91 3.12 11.67
C LEU A 70 -0.81 2.10 11.99
N MET A 71 0.39 2.31 11.45
CA MET A 71 1.56 1.48 11.74
C MET A 71 1.91 1.51 13.23
N HIS A 72 1.84 2.67 13.88
CA HIS A 72 2.07 2.78 15.31
C HIS A 72 1.04 1.96 16.12
N ARG A 73 -0.23 2.10 15.80
CA ARG A 73 -1.32 1.32 16.43
C ARG A 73 -1.14 -0.19 16.25
N MET A 74 -0.69 -0.62 15.08
CA MET A 74 -0.37 -2.03 14.83
C MET A 74 0.91 -2.47 15.56
N ARG A 75 1.92 -1.59 15.69
CA ARG A 75 3.17 -1.88 16.42
C ARG A 75 2.95 -2.16 17.91
N ILE A 76 2.03 -1.48 18.56
CA ILE A 76 1.66 -1.79 19.95
C ILE A 76 1.25 -3.27 20.08
N LYS A 77 0.60 -3.80 19.06
CA LYS A 77 0.27 -5.23 18.98
C LYS A 77 1.50 -6.11 18.73
N MET A 78 2.54 -5.58 18.06
CA MET A 78 3.79 -6.32 17.82
C MET A 78 4.57 -6.63 19.08
N ASP A 79 4.60 -5.72 20.08
CA ASP A 79 5.25 -6.00 21.36
C ASP A 79 4.59 -7.19 22.06
N THR A 80 3.25 -7.26 21.97
CA THR A 80 2.48 -8.41 22.44
C THR A 80 2.83 -9.69 21.65
N LEU A 81 3.06 -9.58 20.33
CA LEU A 81 3.46 -10.71 19.50
C LEU A 81 4.88 -11.21 19.86
N THR A 82 5.82 -10.30 20.12
CA THR A 82 7.17 -10.67 20.55
C THR A 82 7.12 -11.51 21.84
N LEU A 83 6.29 -11.12 22.79
CA LEU A 83 6.01 -11.90 23.98
C LEU A 83 5.38 -13.26 23.67
N ARG A 84 4.40 -13.31 22.77
CA ARG A 84 3.75 -14.56 22.35
C ARG A 84 4.67 -15.50 21.58
N ARG A 85 5.62 -14.97 20.79
CA ARG A 85 6.68 -15.77 20.17
C ARG A 85 7.58 -16.41 21.22
N ALA A 86 7.98 -15.64 22.23
CA ALA A 86 8.75 -16.18 23.36
C ALA A 86 7.99 -17.28 24.12
N THR A 87 6.65 -17.25 24.11
CA THR A 87 5.80 -18.29 24.69
C THR A 87 5.44 -19.43 23.73
N GLY A 88 5.95 -19.44 22.50
CA GLY A 88 5.74 -20.49 21.51
C GLY A 88 4.40 -20.44 20.76
N LEU A 89 3.61 -19.40 20.92
CA LEU A 89 2.29 -19.28 20.25
C LEU A 89 2.37 -19.01 18.73
N TYR A 90 3.45 -18.37 18.27
CA TYR A 90 3.70 -18.08 16.85
C TYR A 90 5.18 -18.28 16.52
N PRO A 91 5.72 -19.51 16.58
CA PRO A 91 7.16 -19.77 16.55
C PRO A 91 7.81 -19.40 15.20
N ASP A 92 7.05 -19.41 14.11
CA ASP A 92 7.59 -19.38 12.75
C ASP A 92 7.49 -18.02 12.06
N ILE A 93 6.91 -17.01 12.71
CA ILE A 93 6.76 -15.69 12.12
C ILE A 93 8.07 -14.91 12.20
N ARG A 94 8.64 -14.56 11.06
CA ARG A 94 9.80 -13.67 10.97
C ARG A 94 9.37 -12.22 11.11
N TYR A 95 10.13 -11.44 11.90
CA TYR A 95 9.81 -10.04 12.18
C TYR A 95 9.68 -9.19 10.90
N ALA A 96 10.60 -9.35 9.93
CA ALA A 96 10.57 -8.58 8.69
C ALA A 96 9.31 -8.86 7.85
N GLN A 97 8.88 -10.12 7.77
CA GLN A 97 7.66 -10.49 7.05
C GLN A 97 6.41 -9.97 7.75
N LEU A 98 6.35 -10.06 9.08
CA LEU A 98 5.26 -9.48 9.85
C LEU A 98 5.18 -7.97 9.64
N GLN A 99 6.29 -7.26 9.78
CA GLN A 99 6.33 -5.80 9.64
C GLN A 99 5.92 -5.36 8.23
N CYS A 100 6.40 -6.04 7.20
CA CYS A 100 6.00 -5.77 5.82
C CYS A 100 4.49 -6.01 5.63
N THR A 101 3.96 -7.12 6.12
CA THR A 101 2.54 -7.45 5.98
C THR A 101 1.64 -6.43 6.70
N LEU A 102 2.01 -6.01 7.91
CA LEU A 102 1.29 -4.96 8.63
C LEU A 102 1.33 -3.62 7.89
N CYS A 103 2.50 -3.24 7.37
CA CYS A 103 2.66 -2.03 6.58
C CYS A 103 1.75 -2.04 5.34
N GLN A 104 1.76 -3.13 4.58
CA GLN A 104 0.90 -3.30 3.41
C GLN A 104 -0.59 -3.29 3.79
N THR A 105 -0.94 -3.88 4.92
CA THR A 105 -2.32 -3.85 5.44
C THR A 105 -2.75 -2.43 5.79
N CYS A 106 -1.88 -1.61 6.39
CA CYS A 106 -2.15 -0.18 6.62
C CYS A 106 -2.40 0.58 5.32
N MET A 107 -1.61 0.32 4.27
CA MET A 107 -1.82 0.94 2.96
C MET A 107 -3.19 0.59 2.38
N TRP A 108 -3.65 -0.66 2.52
CA TRP A 108 -4.98 -1.06 2.09
C TRP A 108 -6.10 -0.42 2.92
N VAL A 109 -5.92 -0.28 4.24
CA VAL A 109 -6.86 0.45 5.10
C VAL A 109 -7.04 1.88 4.60
N GLU A 110 -5.94 2.60 4.33
CA GLU A 110 -5.98 3.96 3.79
C GLU A 110 -6.64 4.01 2.40
N ALA A 111 -6.24 3.13 1.48
CA ALA A 111 -6.81 3.12 0.14
C ALA A 111 -8.32 2.88 0.13
N ILE A 112 -8.79 1.91 0.92
CA ILE A 112 -10.23 1.62 1.02
C ILE A 112 -10.97 2.78 1.67
N ALA A 113 -10.40 3.40 2.71
CA ALA A 113 -11.00 4.53 3.39
C ALA A 113 -11.13 5.76 2.46
N VAL A 114 -10.08 6.07 1.71
CA VAL A 114 -10.08 7.16 0.70
C VAL A 114 -11.10 6.83 -0.40
N ALA A 115 -11.09 5.62 -0.95
CA ALA A 115 -12.04 5.22 -1.98
C ALA A 115 -13.48 5.40 -1.53
N LYS A 116 -13.83 4.93 -0.33
CA LYS A 116 -15.17 5.09 0.25
C LYS A 116 -15.52 6.57 0.50
N ALA A 117 -14.58 7.37 0.97
CA ALA A 117 -14.81 8.79 1.23
C ALA A 117 -15.04 9.59 -0.06
N ARG A 118 -14.36 9.21 -1.16
CA ARG A 118 -14.48 9.84 -2.48
C ARG A 118 -15.57 9.23 -3.37
N GLY A 119 -16.17 8.11 -2.96
CA GLY A 119 -17.18 7.41 -3.74
C GLY A 119 -16.61 6.56 -4.88
N TYR A 120 -15.32 6.18 -4.83
CA TYR A 120 -14.73 5.25 -5.78
C TYR A 120 -15.14 3.82 -5.46
N THR A 121 -15.40 3.03 -6.49
CA THR A 121 -15.91 1.67 -6.33
C THR A 121 -14.84 0.60 -6.45
N CYS A 122 -13.61 0.98 -6.83
CA CYS A 122 -12.51 0.07 -7.05
C CYS A 122 -11.24 0.57 -6.37
N VAL A 123 -10.49 -0.35 -5.76
CA VAL A 123 -9.11 -0.14 -5.31
C VAL A 123 -8.17 -1.10 -6.04
N ALA A 124 -6.94 -0.66 -6.29
CA ALA A 124 -6.00 -1.42 -7.09
C ALA A 124 -4.56 -1.37 -6.54
N SER A 125 -3.73 -2.32 -6.99
CA SER A 125 -2.28 -2.29 -6.78
C SER A 125 -1.52 -2.88 -7.97
N GLY A 126 -0.23 -2.55 -8.05
CA GLY A 126 0.72 -3.12 -9.01
C GLY A 126 1.41 -4.40 -8.53
N TYR A 127 0.86 -5.12 -7.55
CA TYR A 127 1.47 -6.34 -7.03
C TYR A 127 1.57 -7.44 -8.08
N LYS A 128 2.70 -8.12 -8.09
CA LYS A 128 2.97 -9.29 -8.92
C LYS A 128 2.96 -10.57 -8.09
N HIS A 129 2.56 -11.67 -8.70
CA HIS A 129 2.74 -12.99 -8.10
C HIS A 129 4.22 -13.31 -7.96
N ASN A 130 4.57 -14.02 -6.90
CA ASN A 130 5.95 -14.49 -6.62
C ASN A 130 6.96 -13.46 -6.10
N ASP A 131 6.52 -12.32 -5.57
CA ASP A 131 7.38 -11.50 -4.73
C ASP A 131 7.84 -12.26 -3.47
N ASP A 132 8.96 -11.82 -2.88
CA ASP A 132 9.51 -12.43 -1.66
C ASP A 132 8.69 -12.09 -0.40
N PHE A 133 7.83 -11.09 -0.49
CA PHE A 133 6.97 -10.60 0.60
C PHE A 133 5.49 -10.99 0.38
N CYS A 134 4.67 -10.63 1.34
CA CYS A 134 3.24 -10.91 1.32
C CYS A 134 2.54 -10.44 0.04
N THR A 135 3.00 -9.34 -0.57
CA THR A 135 2.41 -8.74 -1.77
C THR A 135 2.31 -9.69 -2.95
N GLY A 136 3.29 -10.62 -3.09
CA GLY A 136 3.29 -11.64 -4.14
C GLY A 136 2.56 -12.93 -3.77
N HIS A 137 1.99 -13.05 -2.58
CA HIS A 137 1.43 -14.31 -2.12
C HIS A 137 -0.09 -14.37 -2.31
N VAL A 138 -0.59 -15.46 -2.93
CA VAL A 138 -2.02 -15.66 -3.23
C VAL A 138 -2.92 -15.61 -1.98
N ARG A 139 -2.44 -16.04 -0.83
CA ARG A 139 -3.18 -16.01 0.44
C ARG A 139 -3.39 -14.58 0.93
N TYR A 140 -2.36 -13.73 0.81
CA TYR A 140 -2.50 -12.31 1.12
C TYR A 140 -3.46 -11.60 0.16
N LYS A 141 -3.38 -11.90 -1.14
CA LYS A 141 -4.37 -11.40 -2.11
C LYS A 141 -5.80 -11.76 -1.69
N ARG A 142 -6.06 -13.02 -1.29
CA ARG A 142 -7.38 -13.46 -0.81
C ARG A 142 -7.80 -12.71 0.46
N PHE A 143 -6.89 -12.51 1.39
CA PHE A 143 -7.15 -11.72 2.60
C PHE A 143 -7.59 -10.30 2.24
N VAL A 144 -6.87 -9.61 1.36
CA VAL A 144 -7.25 -8.26 0.87
C VAL A 144 -8.60 -8.30 0.14
N GLN A 145 -8.85 -9.32 -0.70
CA GLN A 145 -10.15 -9.50 -1.37
C GLN A 145 -11.30 -9.62 -0.37
N THR A 146 -11.11 -10.34 0.72
CA THR A 146 -12.13 -10.48 1.78
C THR A 146 -12.41 -9.14 2.44
N ILE A 147 -11.38 -8.35 2.73
CA ILE A 147 -11.54 -6.99 3.28
C ILE A 147 -12.31 -6.11 2.29
N CYS A 148 -11.89 -6.06 1.03
CA CYS A 148 -12.55 -5.26 0.01
C CYS A 148 -14.01 -5.63 -0.18
N ALA A 149 -14.32 -6.93 -0.25
CA ALA A 149 -15.70 -7.43 -0.38
C ALA A 149 -16.58 -7.01 0.82
N ARG A 150 -16.06 -7.12 2.05
CA ARG A 150 -16.76 -6.64 3.24
C ARG A 150 -17.05 -5.13 3.19
N GLU A 151 -16.12 -4.36 2.67
CA GLU A 151 -16.22 -2.90 2.54
C GLU A 151 -16.97 -2.45 1.28
N GLN A 152 -17.45 -3.40 0.46
CA GLN A 152 -18.19 -3.14 -0.79
C GLN A 152 -17.37 -2.34 -1.83
N VAL A 153 -16.09 -2.67 -1.94
CA VAL A 153 -15.16 -2.08 -2.91
C VAL A 153 -14.55 -3.21 -3.74
N ASP A 154 -14.48 -3.03 -5.05
CA ASP A 154 -13.83 -4.00 -5.95
C ASP A 154 -12.31 -3.95 -5.81
N LEU A 155 -11.65 -5.11 -5.96
CA LEU A 155 -10.20 -5.21 -5.96
C LEU A 155 -9.67 -5.50 -7.36
N ALA A 156 -8.77 -4.66 -7.87
CA ALA A 156 -8.04 -4.89 -9.11
C ALA A 156 -6.53 -5.07 -8.86
N MET A 157 -5.97 -6.16 -9.36
CA MET A 157 -4.53 -6.43 -9.36
C MET A 157 -4.10 -6.87 -10.76
N PRO A 158 -3.94 -5.93 -11.72
CA PRO A 158 -3.81 -6.25 -13.15
C PRO A 158 -2.51 -6.97 -13.51
N LEU A 159 -1.52 -6.98 -12.61
CA LEU A 159 -0.23 -7.64 -12.83
C LEU A 159 -0.10 -8.98 -12.09
N PHE A 160 -1.04 -9.32 -11.22
CA PHE A 160 -0.87 -10.44 -10.28
C PHE A 160 -0.76 -11.80 -10.96
N THR A 161 -1.45 -12.00 -12.08
CA THR A 161 -1.47 -13.28 -12.82
C THR A 161 -0.66 -13.24 -14.11
N ALA A 162 -0.09 -12.08 -14.44
CA ALA A 162 0.65 -11.89 -15.69
C ALA A 162 2.13 -12.18 -15.48
N ASP A 163 2.68 -13.05 -16.33
CA ASP A 163 4.13 -13.15 -16.51
C ASP A 163 4.55 -12.03 -17.47
N VAL A 164 4.90 -10.87 -16.89
CA VAL A 164 5.04 -9.61 -17.61
C VAL A 164 6.44 -9.06 -17.45
N CYS A 165 7.12 -8.80 -18.56
CA CYS A 165 8.28 -7.93 -18.58
C CYS A 165 7.79 -6.47 -18.48
N THR A 166 7.90 -5.89 -17.29
CA THR A 166 7.34 -4.56 -16.98
C THR A 166 7.90 -3.47 -17.88
N ASP A 167 9.21 -3.50 -18.17
CA ASP A 167 9.87 -2.49 -18.99
C ASP A 167 9.37 -2.52 -20.43
N GLU A 168 9.25 -3.70 -21.01
CA GLU A 168 8.75 -3.88 -22.37
C GLU A 168 7.28 -3.41 -22.49
N GLU A 169 6.44 -3.81 -21.54
CA GLU A 169 5.03 -3.39 -21.56
C GLU A 169 4.85 -1.90 -21.35
N LEU A 170 5.67 -1.25 -20.50
CA LEU A 170 5.65 0.21 -20.37
C LEU A 170 6.00 0.89 -21.69
N LEU A 171 6.99 0.39 -22.44
CA LEU A 171 7.32 0.90 -23.77
C LEU A 171 6.15 0.74 -24.75
N TRP A 172 5.43 -0.37 -24.72
CA TRP A 172 4.20 -0.55 -25.51
C TRP A 172 3.13 0.49 -25.21
N HIS A 173 3.07 0.96 -23.96
CA HIS A 173 2.18 2.05 -23.57
C HIS A 173 2.75 3.45 -23.85
N ASN A 174 3.92 3.55 -24.51
CA ASN A 174 4.68 4.78 -24.73
C ASN A 174 5.04 5.49 -23.40
N ILE A 175 5.39 4.72 -22.40
CA ILE A 175 5.91 5.19 -21.12
C ILE A 175 7.36 4.70 -21.01
N MET A 176 8.32 5.66 -21.00
CA MET A 176 9.72 5.30 -20.85
C MET A 176 9.97 4.75 -19.44
N PRO A 177 10.51 3.54 -19.28
CA PRO A 177 10.93 3.04 -17.98
C PRO A 177 12.00 3.96 -17.36
N HIS A 178 12.08 3.97 -16.04
CA HIS A 178 13.12 4.70 -15.33
C HIS A 178 13.94 3.75 -14.45
N VAL A 179 15.19 4.14 -14.19
CA VAL A 179 16.15 3.30 -13.44
C VAL A 179 15.95 3.37 -11.91
N TYR A 180 15.19 4.35 -11.45
CA TYR A 180 15.00 4.56 -10.01
C TYR A 180 13.67 3.95 -9.56
N GLU A 181 13.76 3.01 -8.62
CA GLU A 181 12.58 2.49 -7.94
C GLU A 181 12.57 2.95 -6.49
N PRO A 182 11.40 3.36 -5.97
CA PRO A 182 11.27 3.68 -4.56
C PRO A 182 11.57 2.43 -3.74
N LYS A 183 12.53 2.54 -2.83
CA LYS A 183 12.88 1.44 -1.94
C LYS A 183 12.47 1.77 -0.51
N CYS A 184 11.92 0.78 0.15
CA CYS A 184 11.66 0.85 1.58
C CYS A 184 12.99 0.66 2.33
N SER A 185 13.35 1.61 3.20
CA SER A 185 14.56 1.50 4.04
C SER A 185 14.46 0.37 5.08
N LEU A 186 13.26 -0.13 5.32
CA LEU A 186 13.00 -1.30 6.18
C LEU A 186 13.06 -2.62 5.40
N GLY A 187 13.25 -2.58 4.08
CA GLY A 187 13.40 -3.74 3.20
C GLY A 187 14.71 -4.48 3.47
N LEU A 188 14.77 -5.15 4.62
CA LEU A 188 15.87 -6.03 4.95
C LEU A 188 15.83 -7.25 4.00
N PRO A 189 17.00 -7.77 3.56
CA PRO A 189 17.05 -9.05 2.88
C PRO A 189 16.35 -10.10 3.74
N CYS A 190 15.26 -10.62 3.26
CA CYS A 190 14.47 -11.61 3.96
C CYS A 190 14.16 -12.75 3.00
N PRO A 191 14.38 -14.01 3.39
CA PRO A 191 13.95 -15.13 2.57
C PRO A 191 12.46 -15.05 2.27
N ARG A 192 12.06 -15.55 1.12
CA ARG A 192 10.68 -15.55 0.64
C ARG A 192 9.71 -16.03 1.73
N ILE A 193 8.57 -15.36 1.84
CA ILE A 193 7.51 -15.74 2.78
C ILE A 193 6.96 -17.12 2.43
N THR A 194 6.78 -17.96 3.44
CA THR A 194 6.16 -19.29 3.25
C THR A 194 4.64 -19.20 3.38
N ALA A 195 3.95 -20.24 2.88
CA ALA A 195 2.51 -20.35 2.98
C ALA A 195 2.04 -20.40 4.45
N ASP A 196 2.75 -21.12 5.28
CA ASP A 196 2.39 -21.25 6.70
C ASP A 196 2.65 -19.97 7.48
N GLU A 197 3.74 -19.28 7.15
CA GLU A 197 4.07 -18.00 7.76
C GLU A 197 3.02 -16.93 7.45
N ILE A 198 2.60 -16.82 6.18
CA ILE A 198 1.57 -15.84 5.81
C ILE A 198 0.23 -16.16 6.44
N ASP A 199 -0.15 -17.43 6.57
CA ASP A 199 -1.38 -17.82 7.27
C ASP A 199 -1.35 -17.44 8.75
N GLN A 200 -0.22 -17.66 9.41
CA GLN A 200 -0.06 -17.27 10.81
C GLN A 200 -0.11 -15.75 10.98
N ILE A 201 0.48 -14.98 10.04
CA ILE A 201 0.43 -13.53 10.07
C ILE A 201 -0.99 -13.02 9.84
N ILE A 202 -1.70 -13.56 8.84
CA ILE A 202 -3.09 -13.20 8.56
C ILE A 202 -3.97 -13.50 9.77
N LYS A 203 -3.87 -14.70 10.32
CA LYS A 203 -4.59 -15.09 11.53
C LYS A 203 -4.31 -14.13 12.69
N TYR A 204 -3.04 -13.77 12.90
CA TYR A 204 -2.68 -12.80 13.92
C TYR A 204 -3.34 -11.43 13.69
N ILE A 205 -3.38 -10.95 12.44
CA ILE A 205 -4.04 -9.68 12.11
C ILE A 205 -5.54 -9.77 12.41
N GLU A 206 -6.21 -10.83 11.95
CA GLU A 206 -7.65 -11.04 12.15
C GLU A 206 -8.05 -11.14 13.63
N GLU A 207 -7.20 -11.74 14.46
CA GLU A 207 -7.46 -11.90 15.90
C GLU A 207 -7.18 -10.64 16.74
N ASN A 208 -6.34 -9.74 16.24
CA ASN A 208 -5.82 -8.64 17.06
C ASN A 208 -6.11 -7.24 16.50
N VAL A 209 -6.55 -7.13 15.25
CA VAL A 209 -6.75 -5.85 14.56
C VAL A 209 -8.15 -5.78 14.00
N ASP A 210 -8.95 -4.84 14.46
CA ASP A 210 -10.23 -4.53 13.83
C ASP A 210 -10.01 -3.62 12.62
N ILE A 211 -9.82 -4.25 11.45
CA ILE A 211 -9.58 -3.56 10.18
C ILE A 211 -10.81 -2.72 9.79
N HIS A 212 -12.02 -3.22 10.05
CA HIS A 212 -13.25 -2.50 9.71
C HIS A 212 -13.35 -1.18 10.48
N ASP A 213 -13.13 -1.22 11.78
CA ASP A 213 -13.11 -0.04 12.63
C ASP A 213 -12.06 0.98 12.18
N MET A 214 -10.86 0.51 11.82
CA MET A 214 -9.80 1.37 11.29
C MET A 214 -10.21 2.04 9.99
N ILE A 215 -10.81 1.30 9.05
CA ILE A 215 -11.32 1.86 7.78
C ILE A 215 -12.42 2.89 8.04
N CYS A 216 -13.36 2.59 8.94
CA CYS A 216 -14.45 3.50 9.28
C CYS A 216 -13.93 4.81 9.90
N GLU A 217 -12.93 4.75 10.75
CA GLU A 217 -12.27 5.90 11.35
C GLU A 217 -11.59 6.77 10.30
N GLN A 218 -10.74 6.17 9.45
CA GLN A 218 -10.06 6.89 8.37
C GLN A 218 -11.05 7.46 7.35
N CYS A 219 -12.10 6.72 7.01
CA CYS A 219 -13.14 7.22 6.11
C CYS A 219 -13.83 8.49 6.65
N ARG A 220 -14.09 8.55 7.95
CA ARG A 220 -14.64 9.79 8.58
C ARG A 220 -13.66 10.94 8.47
N HIS A 221 -12.37 10.68 8.68
CA HIS A 221 -11.31 11.66 8.53
C HIS A 221 -11.27 12.23 7.11
N TYR A 222 -11.24 11.38 6.07
CA TYR A 222 -11.17 11.81 4.67
C TYR A 222 -12.45 12.49 4.16
N LYS A 223 -13.62 12.25 4.75
CA LYS A 223 -14.84 12.97 4.40
C LYS A 223 -14.80 14.45 4.79
N VAL A 224 -14.02 14.81 5.79
CA VAL A 224 -13.91 16.19 6.30
C VAL A 224 -12.79 16.96 5.57
N ILE A 225 -11.80 16.26 5.03
CA ILE A 225 -10.69 16.87 4.30
C ILE A 225 -11.05 16.93 2.82
N PRO A 226 -11.26 18.13 2.23
CA PRO A 226 -11.68 18.27 0.84
C PRO A 226 -10.58 17.81 -0.15
N GLU A 227 -9.32 18.02 0.21
CA GLU A 227 -8.17 17.62 -0.59
C GLU A 227 -7.15 16.89 0.30
N ILE A 228 -6.61 15.78 -0.20
CA ILE A 228 -5.45 15.13 0.43
C ILE A 228 -4.25 15.99 0.00
N GLY A 229 -3.65 16.67 0.96
CA GLY A 229 -2.60 17.65 0.68
C GLY A 229 -1.43 17.03 -0.07
N THR A 230 -0.91 17.78 -1.04
CA THR A 230 0.42 17.56 -1.62
C THR A 230 1.50 18.21 -0.77
N GLU A 231 1.13 18.70 0.41
CA GLU A 231 2.06 19.39 1.28
C GLU A 231 3.20 18.46 1.67
N SER A 232 4.36 18.98 1.39
CA SER A 232 5.65 18.40 1.74
C SER A 232 5.59 17.72 3.11
N LEU A 233 5.80 16.42 3.13
CA LEU A 233 5.95 15.60 4.35
C LEU A 233 7.12 16.06 5.24
N LEU A 234 7.83 17.12 4.84
CA LEU A 234 8.88 17.80 5.61
C LEU A 234 8.32 18.60 6.80
N SER A 235 7.00 18.75 6.94
CA SER A 235 6.36 19.46 8.04
C SER A 235 5.65 18.55 9.04
N ILE A 236 6.06 17.28 9.14
CA ILE A 236 5.67 16.51 10.33
C ILE A 236 6.51 17.08 11.49
N ASP A 237 5.93 18.01 12.22
CA ASP A 237 6.39 18.31 13.57
C ASP A 237 6.31 16.99 14.37
N TYR A 238 7.44 16.30 14.45
CA TYR A 238 7.60 15.28 15.47
C TYR A 238 7.26 15.96 16.78
N PRO A 239 6.35 15.42 17.59
CA PRO A 239 6.15 15.93 18.92
C PRO A 239 7.52 15.85 19.61
N THR A 240 8.21 16.97 19.70
CA THR A 240 9.43 17.06 20.47
C THR A 240 8.99 16.80 21.90
N ASN A 241 9.41 15.66 22.44
CA ASN A 241 9.25 15.40 23.85
C ASN A 241 9.91 16.57 24.60
N PRO A 242 9.18 17.36 25.40
CA PRO A 242 9.74 18.52 26.09
C PRO A 242 10.85 18.16 27.08
N GLU A 243 11.13 16.89 27.31
CA GLU A 243 12.14 16.39 28.25
C GLU A 243 13.40 15.83 27.57
N GLY A 244 13.59 16.03 26.24
CA GLY A 244 14.91 15.90 25.60
C GLY A 244 15.57 14.52 25.61
N GLY A 245 14.82 13.44 25.68
CA GLY A 245 15.34 12.08 25.57
C GLY A 245 15.21 11.53 24.14
N LEU A 246 16.34 11.33 23.45
CA LEU A 246 16.44 10.50 22.26
C LEU A 246 16.26 9.02 22.67
N TYR A 247 15.27 8.34 22.07
CA TYR A 247 15.18 6.89 22.05
C TYR A 247 15.70 6.35 20.72
#